data_db71cc739e766fedc6ef88fa73092fde
#
_entry.id   db71cc739e766fedc6ef88fa73092fde
#
_cell.length_a   1.000
_cell.length_b   1.000
_cell.length_c   1.000
_cell.angle_alpha   90.00
_cell.angle_beta   90.00
_cell.angle_gamma   90.00
#
_symmetry.space_group_name_H-M   'P 1'
#
loop_
_entity.id
_entity.type
_entity.pdbx_description
1 polymer ?
#
loop_
_entity_poly.entity_id
_entity_poly.type
_entity_poly.pdbx_seq_one_letter_code
_entity_poly.pdbx_strand_id
1 'polypeptide(L)'
;MSHTRDRYAKPEGLPSDTPAIRVANLTVATPDGRHLLGDASLTVHPGRLVALTGPSGAGKTTLLRALTGLLPPGTTRTGGQVNVLGHDVFALTDRELRTLRGIRLAYVGQDPGSGLNPRMRVRSLVRELAADRSPETVAALLAEVRLPDDGLLAARRPGALSGGQQRRVALARALARRPDVLLLDEPTAGLHPELRDEIGELLRHLAREHHLAVAFSCHDPAVVERFADDIVELGTRPPPPNPAPAIPAAAPSAPERRPALEVRNLHVAFRGTPALTGVDLTVAPGSAVGIVGVSGSGKTTLVRTAVGLQRSTSGTIHLSGALLSTGLRGRTREQRRGLQLVTQNPLGALNPSRTVGAAVGRPLRLHRRRASREVGERVADLLEQVGLPPAFAARYPHELSGGQRQRVAIARALAAEPEVLMCDEITSALDPDTGHAIMDLLAELRERHGTTLILISHDLHLIADRTDTVVVLEAGRVVESGRTTDVFTAAQHAATQSLLGTSASAP
;
A
#
# COMPACT_ATOMS: atom_id res chain seq x y z
N MET A 1 -22.12 27.20 -29.53
CA MET A 1 -21.48 26.55 -28.35
C MET A 1 -22.36 25.50 -27.68
N SER A 2 -23.49 25.11 -28.29
CA SER A 2 -24.53 24.25 -27.67
C SER A 2 -24.52 22.79 -28.10
N HIS A 3 -23.89 22.42 -29.20
CA HIS A 3 -24.02 21.06 -29.78
C HIS A 3 -23.12 19.96 -29.21
N THR A 4 -22.14 20.27 -28.36
CA THR A 4 -21.21 19.27 -27.82
C THR A 4 -21.67 18.69 -26.48
N ARG A 5 -22.60 19.34 -25.76
CA ARG A 5 -23.18 18.83 -24.50
C ARG A 5 -24.19 17.71 -24.74
N ASP A 6 -24.92 17.72 -25.89
CA ASP A 6 -25.98 16.76 -26.18
C ASP A 6 -25.51 15.34 -26.56
N ARG A 7 -24.30 15.19 -27.09
CA ARG A 7 -23.77 13.84 -27.45
C ARG A 7 -23.43 12.96 -26.25
N TYR A 8 -23.26 13.53 -25.08
CA TYR A 8 -22.92 12.84 -23.81
C TYR A 8 -23.94 13.09 -22.71
N ALA A 9 -25.03 13.82 -23.00
CA ALA A 9 -26.20 13.83 -22.16
C ALA A 9 -26.68 12.38 -22.01
N LYS A 10 -27.00 11.96 -20.78
CA LYS A 10 -27.43 10.60 -20.45
C LYS A 10 -28.60 10.21 -21.35
N PRO A 11 -28.42 9.40 -22.44
CA PRO A 11 -29.56 8.79 -23.09
C PRO A 11 -30.14 7.79 -22.08
N GLU A 12 -31.42 7.52 -22.18
CA GLU A 12 -32.10 6.41 -21.50
C GLU A 12 -31.20 5.17 -21.58
N GLY A 13 -30.84 4.59 -20.42
CA GLY A 13 -29.77 3.65 -20.18
C GLY A 13 -29.42 2.74 -21.34
N LEU A 14 -28.14 2.46 -21.53
CA LEU A 14 -27.67 1.49 -22.54
C LEU A 14 -28.54 0.24 -22.45
N PRO A 15 -29.03 -0.31 -23.60
CA PRO A 15 -29.72 -1.60 -23.59
C PRO A 15 -28.86 -2.62 -22.84
N SER A 16 -29.51 -3.45 -22.01
CA SER A 16 -28.82 -4.43 -21.14
C SER A 16 -27.86 -5.36 -21.90
N ASP A 17 -28.13 -5.60 -23.18
CA ASP A 17 -27.33 -6.45 -24.07
C ASP A 17 -26.10 -5.74 -24.69
N THR A 18 -26.02 -4.42 -24.60
CA THR A 18 -24.88 -3.67 -25.16
C THR A 18 -23.78 -3.53 -24.13
N PRO A 19 -22.54 -4.01 -24.37
CA PRO A 19 -21.47 -3.87 -23.41
C PRO A 19 -21.09 -2.38 -23.22
N ALA A 20 -20.97 -1.96 -21.95
CA ALA A 20 -20.49 -0.64 -21.61
C ALA A 20 -18.98 -0.49 -21.83
N ILE A 21 -18.25 -1.60 -21.71
CA ILE A 21 -16.81 -1.68 -22.00
C ILE A 21 -16.58 -2.88 -22.93
N ARG A 22 -15.81 -2.65 -23.99
CA ARG A 22 -15.32 -3.71 -24.87
C ARG A 22 -13.87 -3.42 -25.27
N VAL A 23 -12.97 -4.29 -24.86
CA VAL A 23 -11.56 -4.29 -25.24
C VAL A 23 -11.28 -5.53 -26.08
N ALA A 24 -10.60 -5.40 -27.20
CA ALA A 24 -10.20 -6.49 -28.05
C ALA A 24 -8.69 -6.40 -28.34
N ASN A 25 -7.94 -7.41 -27.88
CA ASN A 25 -6.54 -7.66 -28.21
C ASN A 25 -5.63 -6.44 -27.93
N LEU A 26 -5.89 -5.71 -26.82
CA LEU A 26 -5.15 -4.52 -26.45
C LEU A 26 -3.70 -4.85 -26.09
N THR A 27 -2.78 -4.21 -26.79
CA THR A 27 -1.34 -4.28 -26.51
C THR A 27 -0.79 -2.89 -26.25
N VAL A 28 -0.06 -2.75 -25.13
CA VAL A 28 0.60 -1.51 -24.71
C VAL A 28 2.09 -1.79 -24.48
N ALA A 29 2.96 -1.02 -25.10
CA ALA A 29 4.40 -1.18 -24.97
C ALA A 29 5.12 0.14 -24.65
N THR A 30 6.31 0.02 -24.09
CA THR A 30 7.28 1.11 -23.92
C THR A 30 8.04 1.35 -25.23
N PRO A 31 8.72 2.49 -25.43
CA PRO A 31 9.46 2.79 -26.65
C PRO A 31 10.61 1.82 -26.95
N ASP A 32 11.15 1.15 -25.93
CA ASP A 32 12.16 0.09 -26.04
C ASP A 32 11.57 -1.29 -26.38
N GLY A 33 10.27 -1.36 -26.70
CA GLY A 33 9.59 -2.56 -27.15
C GLY A 33 9.12 -3.52 -26.03
N ARG A 34 9.29 -3.17 -24.76
CA ARG A 34 8.79 -3.97 -23.65
C ARG A 34 7.28 -3.87 -23.53
N HIS A 35 6.57 -4.99 -23.60
CA HIS A 35 5.14 -5.04 -23.41
C HIS A 35 4.79 -4.84 -21.92
N LEU A 36 3.92 -3.86 -21.62
CA LEU A 36 3.30 -3.65 -20.31
C LEU A 36 1.94 -4.33 -20.22
N LEU A 37 1.32 -4.57 -21.37
CA LEU A 37 0.08 -5.30 -21.51
C LEU A 37 0.12 -5.99 -22.88
N GLY A 38 -0.15 -7.29 -22.96
CA GLY A 38 -0.16 -8.06 -24.19
C GLY A 38 -1.51 -8.74 -24.39
N ASP A 39 -2.10 -8.51 -25.55
CA ASP A 39 -3.30 -9.21 -26.07
C ASP A 39 -4.48 -9.28 -25.07
N ALA A 40 -4.74 -8.20 -24.34
CA ALA A 40 -5.78 -8.16 -23.35
C ALA A 40 -7.15 -7.94 -23.97
N SER A 41 -8.12 -8.75 -23.58
CA SER A 41 -9.52 -8.63 -23.98
C SER A 41 -10.44 -8.59 -22.77
N LEU A 42 -11.46 -7.72 -22.80
CA LEU A 42 -12.37 -7.47 -21.69
C LEU A 42 -13.74 -7.06 -22.24
N THR A 43 -14.79 -7.62 -21.66
CA THR A 43 -16.17 -7.16 -21.91
C THR A 43 -16.86 -6.95 -20.57
N VAL A 44 -17.49 -5.77 -20.38
CA VAL A 44 -18.27 -5.47 -19.16
C VAL A 44 -19.64 -4.93 -19.56
N HIS A 45 -20.68 -5.59 -19.10
CA HIS A 45 -22.06 -5.17 -19.31
C HIS A 45 -22.56 -4.28 -18.16
N PRO A 46 -23.57 -3.43 -18.39
CA PRO A 46 -24.22 -2.70 -17.31
C PRO A 46 -24.75 -3.65 -16.23
N GLY A 47 -24.60 -3.27 -14.96
CA GLY A 47 -25.01 -4.08 -13.82
C GLY A 47 -24.06 -5.23 -13.46
N ARG A 48 -22.95 -5.40 -14.18
CA ARG A 48 -21.97 -6.48 -13.93
C ARG A 48 -20.72 -5.97 -13.25
N LEU A 49 -20.17 -6.82 -12.38
CA LEU A 49 -18.94 -6.60 -11.64
C LEU A 49 -17.86 -7.56 -12.16
N VAL A 50 -16.89 -7.05 -12.92
CA VAL A 50 -15.83 -7.85 -13.54
C VAL A 50 -14.50 -7.64 -12.82
N ALA A 51 -13.88 -8.75 -12.37
CA ALA A 51 -12.58 -8.74 -11.74
C ALA A 51 -11.44 -8.92 -12.75
N LEU A 52 -10.44 -8.08 -12.66
CA LEU A 52 -9.17 -8.24 -13.37
C LEU A 52 -8.16 -8.89 -12.43
N THR A 53 -7.76 -10.12 -12.74
CA THR A 53 -6.80 -10.90 -11.95
C THR A 53 -5.50 -11.09 -12.70
N GLY A 54 -4.50 -11.67 -12.06
CA GLY A 54 -3.19 -11.97 -12.66
C GLY A 54 -2.05 -11.48 -11.78
N PRO A 55 -0.81 -11.90 -12.08
CA PRO A 55 0.36 -11.53 -11.31
C PRO A 55 0.60 -10.02 -11.30
N SER A 56 1.48 -9.57 -10.42
CA SER A 56 1.93 -8.20 -10.44
C SER A 56 2.67 -7.91 -11.74
N GLY A 57 2.49 -6.69 -12.26
CA GLY A 57 3.05 -6.35 -13.56
C GLY A 57 2.29 -6.89 -14.78
N ALA A 58 1.24 -7.73 -14.61
CA ALA A 58 0.41 -8.25 -15.71
C ALA A 58 -0.37 -7.16 -16.50
N GLY A 59 -0.27 -5.91 -16.07
CA GLY A 59 -0.91 -4.80 -16.79
C GLY A 59 -2.31 -4.44 -16.32
N LYS A 60 -2.80 -4.93 -15.18
CA LYS A 60 -4.15 -4.62 -14.64
C LYS A 60 -4.41 -3.11 -14.53
N THR A 61 -3.53 -2.38 -13.85
CA THR A 61 -3.59 -0.92 -13.76
C THR A 61 -3.46 -0.25 -15.13
N THR A 62 -2.63 -0.80 -16.02
CA THR A 62 -2.47 -0.30 -17.40
C THR A 62 -3.75 -0.46 -18.19
N LEU A 63 -4.44 -1.60 -18.06
CA LEU A 63 -5.75 -1.84 -18.69
C LEU A 63 -6.80 -0.88 -18.16
N LEU A 64 -6.94 -0.74 -16.83
CA LEU A 64 -7.89 0.21 -16.22
C LEU A 64 -7.62 1.66 -16.67
N ARG A 65 -6.37 2.08 -16.77
CA ARG A 65 -6.01 3.41 -17.30
C ARG A 65 -6.32 3.54 -18.78
N ALA A 66 -6.04 2.52 -19.59
CA ALA A 66 -6.36 2.51 -21.01
C ALA A 66 -7.86 2.71 -21.25
N LEU A 67 -8.75 2.14 -20.40
CA LEU A 67 -10.19 2.38 -20.44
C LEU A 67 -10.56 3.86 -20.23
N THR A 68 -9.72 4.61 -19.54
CA THR A 68 -9.90 6.06 -19.42
C THR A 68 -9.30 6.84 -20.61
N GLY A 69 -8.70 6.18 -21.60
CA GLY A 69 -7.93 6.81 -22.68
C GLY A 69 -6.61 7.43 -22.20
N LEU A 70 -6.08 7.02 -21.03
CA LEU A 70 -4.78 7.45 -20.51
C LEU A 70 -3.86 6.24 -20.44
N LEU A 71 -2.69 6.37 -21.04
CA LEU A 71 -1.63 5.39 -20.87
C LEU A 71 -0.57 5.91 -19.89
N PRO A 72 0.23 5.02 -19.27
CA PRO A 72 1.38 5.44 -18.49
C PRO A 72 2.32 6.34 -19.32
N PRO A 73 2.99 7.33 -18.71
CA PRO A 73 3.93 8.18 -19.41
C PRO A 73 5.01 7.37 -20.14
N GLY A 74 5.27 7.75 -21.39
CA GLY A 74 6.28 7.07 -22.22
C GLY A 74 5.84 5.72 -22.79
N THR A 75 4.54 5.42 -22.80
CA THR A 75 4.00 4.17 -23.40
C THR A 75 3.04 4.48 -24.53
N THR A 76 2.88 3.54 -25.47
CA THR A 76 1.98 3.65 -26.62
C THR A 76 1.14 2.39 -26.78
N ARG A 77 -0.08 2.56 -27.30
CA ARG A 77 -0.89 1.46 -27.81
C ARG A 77 -0.28 0.95 -29.10
N THR A 78 0.14 -0.29 -29.15
CA THR A 78 0.73 -0.92 -30.32
C THR A 78 -0.27 -1.83 -31.07
N GLY A 79 -1.40 -2.19 -30.42
CA GLY A 79 -2.46 -3.01 -31.04
C GLY A 79 -3.78 -2.96 -30.27
N GLY A 80 -4.81 -3.52 -30.89
CA GLY A 80 -6.14 -3.71 -30.28
C GLY A 80 -7.04 -2.47 -30.29
N GLN A 81 -8.27 -2.66 -29.78
CA GLN A 81 -9.31 -1.63 -29.72
C GLN A 81 -9.84 -1.49 -28.29
N VAL A 82 -10.21 -0.27 -27.89
CA VAL A 82 -10.78 0.03 -26.58
C VAL A 82 -12.03 0.89 -26.74
N ASN A 83 -13.18 0.26 -26.68
CA ASN A 83 -14.48 0.91 -26.75
C ASN A 83 -15.09 1.04 -25.34
N VAL A 84 -15.42 2.25 -24.94
CA VAL A 84 -16.13 2.56 -23.70
C VAL A 84 -17.36 3.38 -24.05
N LEU A 85 -18.52 2.87 -23.66
CA LEU A 85 -19.84 3.48 -23.93
C LEU A 85 -20.05 3.78 -25.44
N GLY A 86 -19.57 2.87 -26.30
CA GLY A 86 -19.68 2.97 -27.76
C GLY A 86 -18.63 3.85 -28.45
N HIS A 87 -17.65 4.38 -27.72
CA HIS A 87 -16.60 5.24 -28.25
C HIS A 87 -15.23 4.56 -28.17
N ASP A 88 -14.45 4.57 -29.25
CA ASP A 88 -13.00 4.26 -29.16
C ASP A 88 -12.31 5.41 -28.42
N VAL A 89 -11.90 5.15 -27.17
CA VAL A 89 -11.33 6.18 -26.29
C VAL A 89 -10.01 6.77 -26.82
N PHE A 90 -9.30 6.08 -27.69
CA PHE A 90 -8.07 6.57 -28.30
C PHE A 90 -8.29 7.36 -29.61
N ALA A 91 -9.51 7.32 -30.15
CA ALA A 91 -9.91 8.14 -31.29
C ALA A 91 -10.57 9.47 -30.88
N LEU A 92 -10.91 9.62 -29.61
CA LEU A 92 -11.51 10.84 -29.06
C LEU A 92 -10.49 11.96 -28.93
N THR A 93 -10.91 13.19 -29.17
CA THR A 93 -10.14 14.39 -28.84
C THR A 93 -10.02 14.56 -27.34
N ASP A 94 -9.01 15.29 -26.87
CA ASP A 94 -8.81 15.61 -25.44
C ASP A 94 -10.04 16.25 -24.77
N ARG A 95 -10.82 17.00 -25.53
CA ARG A 95 -12.05 17.64 -25.05
C ARG A 95 -13.15 16.59 -24.83
N GLU A 96 -13.36 15.71 -25.78
CA GLU A 96 -14.36 14.64 -25.71
C GLU A 96 -14.02 13.66 -24.60
N LEU A 97 -12.74 13.27 -24.49
CA LEU A 97 -12.23 12.43 -23.42
C LEU A 97 -12.44 13.05 -22.02
N ARG A 98 -12.16 14.35 -21.88
CA ARG A 98 -12.46 15.07 -20.63
C ARG A 98 -13.95 15.09 -20.29
N THR A 99 -14.81 15.22 -21.28
CA THR A 99 -16.25 15.18 -21.10
C THR A 99 -16.71 13.79 -20.68
N LEU A 100 -16.25 12.73 -21.36
CA LEU A 100 -16.56 11.33 -21.03
C LEU A 100 -16.14 11.00 -19.57
N ARG A 101 -14.91 11.30 -19.18
CA ARG A 101 -14.40 11.12 -17.81
C ARG A 101 -15.09 12.03 -16.79
N GLY A 102 -15.57 13.18 -17.21
CA GLY A 102 -16.23 14.14 -16.36
C GLY A 102 -17.64 13.75 -15.97
N ILE A 103 -18.33 12.96 -16.77
CA ILE A 103 -19.78 12.70 -16.63
C ILE A 103 -20.06 11.21 -16.50
N ARG A 104 -19.50 10.36 -17.35
CA ARG A 104 -19.97 8.98 -17.53
C ARG A 104 -19.02 7.91 -17.03
N LEU A 105 -17.73 8.24 -16.85
CA LEU A 105 -16.70 7.30 -16.44
C LEU A 105 -16.01 7.80 -15.17
N ALA A 106 -15.98 6.97 -14.12
CA ALA A 106 -15.25 7.24 -12.89
C ALA A 106 -14.11 6.25 -12.72
N TYR A 107 -12.96 6.76 -12.25
CA TYR A 107 -11.78 5.95 -11.91
C TYR A 107 -11.34 6.26 -10.49
N VAL A 108 -11.17 5.22 -9.69
CA VAL A 108 -10.61 5.29 -8.33
C VAL A 108 -9.32 4.47 -8.32
N GLY A 109 -8.20 5.15 -8.13
CA GLY A 109 -6.88 4.50 -8.13
C GLY A 109 -6.55 3.77 -6.83
N GLN A 110 -5.40 3.10 -6.82
CA GLN A 110 -4.91 2.23 -5.74
C GLN A 110 -4.81 2.92 -4.36
N ASP A 111 -4.43 4.20 -4.31
CA ASP A 111 -4.44 5.00 -3.09
C ASP A 111 -5.48 6.13 -3.19
N PRO A 112 -6.75 5.83 -2.93
CA PRO A 112 -7.82 6.80 -3.07
C PRO A 112 -7.73 7.95 -2.05
N GLY A 113 -7.05 7.74 -0.91
CA GLY A 113 -6.81 8.77 0.10
C GLY A 113 -5.93 9.90 -0.42
N SER A 114 -4.91 9.60 -1.23
CA SER A 114 -4.02 10.61 -1.83
C SER A 114 -4.72 11.47 -2.88
N GLY A 115 -5.80 10.95 -3.49
CA GLY A 115 -6.65 11.69 -4.43
C GLY A 115 -7.62 12.69 -3.77
N LEU A 116 -7.75 12.65 -2.45
CA LEU A 116 -8.60 13.57 -1.70
C LEU A 116 -7.80 14.82 -1.29
N ASN A 117 -8.31 16.01 -1.63
CA ASN A 117 -7.66 17.25 -1.20
C ASN A 117 -7.65 17.33 0.34
N PRO A 118 -6.47 17.31 1.00
CA PRO A 118 -6.38 17.23 2.46
C PRO A 118 -6.88 18.49 3.18
N ARG A 119 -7.06 19.59 2.45
CA ARG A 119 -7.56 20.87 3.00
C ARG A 119 -9.08 20.98 2.95
N MET A 120 -9.75 20.16 2.14
CA MET A 120 -11.21 20.18 1.99
C MET A 120 -11.88 19.29 3.04
N ARG A 121 -13.11 19.63 3.42
CA ARG A 121 -13.95 18.75 4.25
C ARG A 121 -14.62 17.71 3.36
N VAL A 122 -14.98 16.55 3.93
CA VAL A 122 -15.64 15.44 3.22
C VAL A 122 -16.86 15.94 2.42
N ARG A 123 -17.76 16.71 3.05
CA ARG A 123 -18.92 17.30 2.36
C ARG A 123 -18.55 18.12 1.12
N SER A 124 -17.45 18.87 1.18
CA SER A 124 -17.00 19.69 0.07
C SER A 124 -16.38 18.86 -1.06
N LEU A 125 -15.67 17.78 -0.71
CA LEU A 125 -15.10 16.84 -1.67
C LEU A 125 -16.18 16.10 -2.49
N VAL A 126 -17.26 15.67 -1.84
CA VAL A 126 -18.38 15.00 -2.51
C VAL A 126 -19.17 16.01 -3.34
N ARG A 127 -19.52 17.17 -2.73
CA ARG A 127 -20.29 18.23 -3.38
C ARG A 127 -19.63 18.82 -4.63
N GLU A 128 -18.28 18.83 -4.67
CA GLU A 128 -17.51 19.35 -5.81
C GLU A 128 -17.91 18.69 -7.12
N LEU A 129 -18.17 17.37 -7.08
CA LEU A 129 -18.47 16.56 -8.26
C LEU A 129 -19.96 16.21 -8.41
N ALA A 130 -20.76 16.47 -7.40
CA ALA A 130 -22.19 16.18 -7.45
C ALA A 130 -22.93 17.07 -8.47
N ALA A 131 -23.81 16.45 -9.26
CA ALA A 131 -24.67 17.17 -10.20
C ALA A 131 -25.64 18.10 -9.46
N ASP A 132 -26.25 17.60 -8.38
CA ASP A 132 -26.99 18.38 -7.39
C ASP A 132 -26.11 18.56 -6.15
N ARG A 133 -25.86 19.81 -5.80
CA ARG A 133 -24.95 20.22 -4.71
C ARG A 133 -25.65 20.44 -3.38
N SER A 134 -26.90 19.95 -3.24
CA SER A 134 -27.67 20.03 -2.00
C SER A 134 -27.01 19.24 -0.86
N PRO A 135 -27.18 19.65 0.40
CA PRO A 135 -26.72 18.89 1.55
C PRO A 135 -27.33 17.47 1.60
N GLU A 136 -28.58 17.35 1.18
CA GLU A 136 -29.35 16.09 1.13
C GLU A 136 -28.72 15.09 0.15
N THR A 137 -28.31 15.55 -1.03
CA THR A 137 -27.59 14.72 -2.02
C THR A 137 -26.25 14.25 -1.47
N VAL A 138 -25.53 15.12 -0.77
CA VAL A 138 -24.25 14.72 -0.14
C VAL A 138 -24.45 13.69 0.96
N ALA A 139 -25.49 13.85 1.80
CA ALA A 139 -25.83 12.89 2.85
C ALA A 139 -26.23 11.53 2.24
N ALA A 140 -27.08 11.53 1.19
CA ALA A 140 -27.47 10.32 0.48
C ALA A 140 -26.27 9.58 -0.12
N LEU A 141 -25.32 10.29 -0.77
CA LEU A 141 -24.11 9.69 -1.33
C LEU A 141 -23.17 9.10 -0.26
N LEU A 142 -23.09 9.71 0.92
CA LEU A 142 -22.32 9.17 2.05
C LEU A 142 -23.00 7.94 2.65
N ALA A 143 -24.33 7.94 2.79
CA ALA A 143 -25.10 6.81 3.26
C ALA A 143 -24.98 5.63 2.27
N GLU A 144 -25.03 5.90 0.96
CA GLU A 144 -24.89 4.91 -0.11
C GLU A 144 -23.59 4.12 -0.03
N VAL A 145 -22.50 4.77 0.36
CA VAL A 145 -21.20 4.10 0.62
C VAL A 145 -21.06 3.60 2.07
N ARG A 146 -22.17 3.46 2.79
CA ARG A 146 -22.23 2.97 4.18
C ARG A 146 -21.35 3.77 5.16
N LEU A 147 -21.26 5.09 4.96
CA LEU A 147 -20.64 6.00 5.93
C LEU A 147 -21.72 6.58 6.85
N PRO A 148 -21.40 6.80 8.16
CA PRO A 148 -22.38 7.34 9.11
C PRO A 148 -22.88 8.72 8.68
N ASP A 149 -24.20 8.92 8.74
CA ASP A 149 -24.87 10.20 8.44
C ASP A 149 -25.09 11.01 9.74
N ASP A 150 -24.05 11.11 10.58
CA ASP A 150 -24.11 11.88 11.82
C ASP A 150 -23.72 13.36 11.66
N GLY A 151 -23.53 13.81 10.42
CA GLY A 151 -23.03 15.15 10.10
C GLY A 151 -21.60 15.43 10.56
N LEU A 152 -21.09 14.66 11.52
CA LEU A 152 -19.75 14.82 12.08
C LEU A 152 -18.67 14.36 11.08
N LEU A 153 -18.91 13.24 10.39
CA LEU A 153 -17.97 12.73 9.39
C LEU A 153 -17.88 13.68 8.20
N ALA A 154 -19.02 14.22 7.73
CA ALA A 154 -19.07 15.18 6.64
C ALA A 154 -18.29 16.48 6.93
N ALA A 155 -18.13 16.85 8.20
CA ALA A 155 -17.36 18.01 8.63
C ALA A 155 -15.83 17.72 8.76
N ARG A 156 -15.40 16.45 8.81
CA ARG A 156 -13.99 16.08 8.95
C ARG A 156 -13.21 16.34 7.66
N ARG A 157 -11.87 16.40 7.80
CA ARG A 157 -10.92 16.40 6.68
C ARG A 157 -10.36 14.99 6.46
N PRO A 158 -9.83 14.65 5.27
CA PRO A 158 -9.29 13.33 4.96
C PRO A 158 -8.30 12.81 5.99
N GLY A 159 -7.40 13.65 6.50
CA GLY A 159 -6.42 13.25 7.51
C GLY A 159 -7.00 12.86 8.88
N ALA A 160 -8.30 13.09 9.14
CA ALA A 160 -9.00 12.68 10.35
C ALA A 160 -9.87 11.42 10.14
N LEU A 161 -9.76 10.76 8.99
CA LEU A 161 -10.50 9.56 8.62
C LEU A 161 -9.59 8.33 8.66
N SER A 162 -10.18 7.16 8.98
CA SER A 162 -9.49 5.88 8.77
C SER A 162 -9.29 5.60 7.27
N GLY A 163 -8.36 4.71 6.91
CA GLY A 163 -8.12 4.32 5.52
C GLY A 163 -9.38 3.80 4.82
N GLY A 164 -10.19 2.98 5.50
CA GLY A 164 -11.48 2.51 4.99
C GLY A 164 -12.48 3.64 4.77
N GLN A 165 -12.55 4.62 5.68
CA GLN A 165 -13.40 5.80 5.51
C GLN A 165 -12.94 6.68 4.34
N GLN A 166 -11.62 6.85 4.16
CA GLN A 166 -11.07 7.60 3.01
C GLN A 166 -11.44 6.94 1.68
N ARG A 167 -11.38 5.61 1.59
CA ARG A 167 -11.79 4.85 0.40
C ARG A 167 -13.28 5.03 0.10
N ARG A 168 -14.14 4.91 1.11
CA ARG A 168 -15.58 5.12 0.95
C ARG A 168 -15.91 6.56 0.55
N VAL A 169 -15.21 7.56 1.08
CA VAL A 169 -15.34 8.97 0.65
C VAL A 169 -14.91 9.15 -0.81
N ALA A 170 -13.82 8.51 -1.24
CA ALA A 170 -13.39 8.55 -2.64
C ALA A 170 -14.42 7.87 -3.57
N LEU A 171 -15.03 6.77 -3.12
CA LEU A 171 -16.11 6.10 -3.84
C LEU A 171 -17.36 6.98 -3.92
N ALA A 172 -17.82 7.60 -2.80
CA ALA A 172 -18.93 8.57 -2.81
C ALA A 172 -18.67 9.73 -3.78
N ARG A 173 -17.43 10.23 -3.81
CA ARG A 173 -17.00 11.27 -4.74
C ARG A 173 -17.06 10.80 -6.20
N ALA A 174 -16.69 9.56 -6.48
CA ALA A 174 -16.79 8.96 -7.82
C ALA A 174 -18.25 8.81 -8.27
N LEU A 175 -19.12 8.34 -7.37
CA LEU A 175 -20.56 8.18 -7.60
C LEU A 175 -21.33 9.49 -7.73
N ALA A 176 -20.80 10.59 -7.15
CA ALA A 176 -21.46 11.91 -7.16
C ALA A 176 -21.78 12.43 -8.57
N ARG A 177 -21.10 11.92 -9.60
CA ARG A 177 -21.34 12.22 -11.02
C ARG A 177 -22.37 11.30 -11.67
N ARG A 178 -22.85 10.30 -10.95
CA ARG A 178 -23.72 9.21 -11.49
C ARG A 178 -23.11 8.59 -12.76
N PRO A 179 -21.90 8.03 -12.70
CA PRO A 179 -21.24 7.45 -13.86
C PRO A 179 -22.03 6.22 -14.39
N ASP A 180 -21.78 5.82 -15.63
CA ASP A 180 -22.23 4.56 -16.18
C ASP A 180 -21.16 3.46 -16.05
N VAL A 181 -19.89 3.88 -15.95
CA VAL A 181 -18.73 3.00 -15.79
C VAL A 181 -17.92 3.41 -14.55
N LEU A 182 -17.63 2.43 -13.70
CA LEU A 182 -16.79 2.58 -12.51
C LEU A 182 -15.57 1.66 -12.60
N LEU A 183 -14.39 2.25 -12.60
CA LEU A 183 -13.11 1.55 -12.64
C LEU A 183 -12.41 1.69 -11.30
N LEU A 184 -11.98 0.56 -10.71
CA LEU A 184 -11.39 0.53 -9.39
C LEU A 184 -10.06 -0.23 -9.43
N ASP A 185 -9.00 0.44 -8.98
CA ASP A 185 -7.68 -0.18 -8.92
C ASP A 185 -7.39 -0.62 -7.47
N GLU A 186 -7.45 -1.94 -7.25
CA GLU A 186 -7.25 -2.59 -5.94
C GLU A 186 -8.12 -2.03 -4.81
N PRO A 187 -9.45 -2.00 -4.92
CA PRO A 187 -10.32 -1.37 -3.93
C PRO A 187 -10.28 -2.03 -2.55
N THR A 188 -9.84 -3.28 -2.46
CA THR A 188 -9.78 -4.08 -1.23
C THR A 188 -8.37 -4.26 -0.67
N ALA A 189 -7.33 -3.79 -1.37
CA ALA A 189 -5.94 -3.99 -0.95
C ALA A 189 -5.65 -3.39 0.44
N GLY A 190 -4.96 -4.15 1.28
CA GLY A 190 -4.58 -3.71 2.63
C GLY A 190 -5.75 -3.53 3.61
N LEU A 191 -6.94 -4.06 3.30
CA LEU A 191 -8.08 -4.07 4.21
C LEU A 191 -8.14 -5.38 4.99
N HIS A 192 -8.65 -5.31 6.23
CA HIS A 192 -9.01 -6.48 7.02
C HIS A 192 -10.12 -7.31 6.31
N PRO A 193 -10.19 -8.64 6.46
CA PRO A 193 -11.17 -9.49 5.78
C PRO A 193 -12.61 -8.98 5.85
N GLU A 194 -13.09 -8.58 7.03
CA GLU A 194 -14.44 -8.03 7.20
C GLU A 194 -14.69 -6.76 6.37
N LEU A 195 -13.71 -5.85 6.34
CA LEU A 195 -13.80 -4.62 5.55
C LEU A 195 -13.70 -4.89 4.03
N ARG A 196 -12.98 -5.95 3.63
CA ARG A 196 -12.92 -6.40 2.23
C ARG A 196 -14.28 -6.89 1.77
N ASP A 197 -14.91 -7.73 2.59
CA ASP A 197 -16.25 -8.27 2.34
C ASP A 197 -17.29 -7.14 2.26
N GLU A 198 -17.25 -6.19 3.18
CA GLU A 198 -18.13 -5.01 3.14
C GLU A 198 -17.97 -4.17 1.86
N ILE A 199 -16.73 -3.99 1.38
CA ILE A 199 -16.49 -3.28 0.11
C ILE A 199 -16.94 -4.11 -1.08
N GLY A 200 -16.70 -5.42 -1.10
CA GLY A 200 -17.16 -6.32 -2.16
C GLY A 200 -18.68 -6.32 -2.28
N GLU A 201 -19.40 -6.43 -1.15
CA GLU A 201 -20.86 -6.33 -1.10
C GLU A 201 -21.37 -4.96 -1.56
N LEU A 202 -20.70 -3.89 -1.14
CA LEU A 202 -21.04 -2.53 -1.56
C LEU A 202 -20.91 -2.39 -3.08
N LEU A 203 -19.81 -2.84 -3.66
CA LEU A 203 -19.58 -2.75 -5.11
C LEU A 203 -20.62 -3.55 -5.90
N ARG A 204 -20.98 -4.75 -5.43
CA ARG A 204 -22.04 -5.58 -6.04
C ARG A 204 -23.41 -4.89 -5.95
N HIS A 205 -23.74 -4.31 -4.80
CA HIS A 205 -24.96 -3.54 -4.61
C HIS A 205 -25.01 -2.36 -5.58
N LEU A 206 -23.96 -1.55 -5.64
CA LEU A 206 -23.87 -0.40 -6.54
C LEU A 206 -23.97 -0.79 -8.01
N ALA A 207 -23.32 -1.88 -8.43
CA ALA A 207 -23.41 -2.37 -9.80
C ALA A 207 -24.86 -2.68 -10.18
N ARG A 208 -25.60 -3.39 -9.32
CA ARG A 208 -26.97 -3.83 -9.60
C ARG A 208 -27.99 -2.71 -9.51
N GLU A 209 -27.96 -1.93 -8.43
CA GLU A 209 -28.97 -0.87 -8.20
C GLU A 209 -28.85 0.28 -9.18
N HIS A 210 -27.62 0.64 -9.58
CA HIS A 210 -27.39 1.76 -10.51
C HIS A 210 -27.10 1.32 -11.93
N HIS A 211 -27.20 0.01 -12.24
CA HIS A 211 -26.81 -0.54 -13.53
C HIS A 211 -25.42 -0.12 -13.97
N LEU A 212 -24.48 0.00 -13.01
CA LEU A 212 -23.09 0.35 -13.30
C LEU A 212 -22.33 -0.80 -13.93
N ALA A 213 -21.58 -0.53 -14.98
CA ALA A 213 -20.55 -1.44 -15.45
C ALA A 213 -19.29 -1.23 -14.59
N VAL A 214 -18.94 -2.23 -13.78
CA VAL A 214 -17.82 -2.12 -12.85
C VAL A 214 -16.68 -3.04 -13.26
N ALA A 215 -15.47 -2.51 -13.44
CA ALA A 215 -14.24 -3.29 -13.58
C ALA A 215 -13.29 -2.95 -12.43
N PHE A 216 -12.77 -3.96 -11.75
CA PHE A 216 -11.86 -3.77 -10.64
C PHE A 216 -10.66 -4.74 -10.70
N SER A 217 -9.48 -4.27 -10.35
CA SER A 217 -8.31 -5.13 -10.16
C SER A 217 -8.33 -5.73 -8.75
N CYS A 218 -8.00 -7.02 -8.64
CA CYS A 218 -7.95 -7.71 -7.36
C CYS A 218 -6.89 -8.82 -7.39
N HIS A 219 -6.19 -9.01 -6.26
CA HIS A 219 -5.24 -10.09 -6.06
C HIS A 219 -5.77 -11.17 -5.10
N ASP A 220 -6.88 -10.91 -4.42
CA ASP A 220 -7.46 -11.83 -3.43
C ASP A 220 -8.48 -12.76 -4.08
N PRO A 221 -8.16 -14.08 -4.23
CA PRO A 221 -9.06 -15.03 -4.87
C PRO A 221 -10.42 -15.13 -4.17
N ALA A 222 -10.46 -15.04 -2.83
CA ALA A 222 -11.70 -15.16 -2.06
C ALA A 222 -12.65 -13.99 -2.35
N VAL A 223 -12.13 -12.77 -2.55
CA VAL A 223 -12.93 -11.61 -2.95
C VAL A 223 -13.45 -11.77 -4.37
N VAL A 224 -12.59 -12.27 -5.28
CA VAL A 224 -12.94 -12.47 -6.70
C VAL A 224 -14.04 -13.52 -6.83
N GLU A 225 -13.86 -14.71 -6.25
CA GLU A 225 -14.85 -15.81 -6.30
C GLU A 225 -16.18 -15.42 -5.66
N ARG A 226 -16.17 -14.65 -4.57
CA ARG A 226 -17.38 -14.30 -3.85
C ARG A 226 -18.16 -13.16 -4.48
N PHE A 227 -17.50 -12.19 -5.10
CA PHE A 227 -18.13 -10.93 -5.50
C PHE A 227 -18.16 -10.66 -6.99
N ALA A 228 -17.21 -11.15 -7.78
CA ALA A 228 -17.18 -10.92 -9.21
C ALA A 228 -18.24 -11.76 -9.94
N ASP A 229 -18.87 -11.15 -10.93
CA ASP A 229 -19.76 -11.87 -11.84
C ASP A 229 -18.98 -12.54 -12.98
N ASP A 230 -17.85 -11.92 -13.41
CA ASP A 230 -16.94 -12.43 -14.43
C ASP A 230 -15.49 -12.14 -14.02
N ILE A 231 -14.57 -13.00 -14.46
CA ILE A 231 -13.14 -12.89 -14.14
C ILE A 231 -12.35 -12.84 -15.45
N VAL A 232 -11.46 -11.86 -15.55
CA VAL A 232 -10.50 -11.75 -16.65
C VAL A 232 -9.09 -11.87 -16.09
N GLU A 233 -8.41 -12.95 -16.45
CA GLU A 233 -7.02 -13.19 -16.05
C GLU A 233 -6.06 -12.55 -17.06
N LEU A 234 -5.16 -11.68 -16.59
CA LEU A 234 -4.14 -11.00 -17.39
C LEU A 234 -2.76 -11.60 -17.14
N GLY A 235 -2.00 -11.80 -18.21
CA GLY A 235 -0.64 -12.32 -18.16
C GLY A 235 -0.57 -13.83 -18.02
N THR A 236 0.41 -14.44 -18.67
CA THR A 236 0.76 -15.86 -18.45
C THR A 236 1.43 -15.97 -17.09
N ARG A 237 0.95 -16.89 -16.26
CA ARG A 237 1.58 -17.24 -14.97
C ARG A 237 3.04 -17.62 -15.24
N PRO A 238 4.04 -16.94 -14.65
CA PRO A 238 5.41 -17.47 -14.66
C PRO A 238 5.41 -18.84 -13.97
N PRO A 239 6.28 -19.77 -14.38
CA PRO A 239 6.42 -21.03 -13.66
C PRO A 239 6.70 -20.74 -12.19
N PRO A 240 6.20 -21.60 -11.26
CA PRO A 240 6.43 -21.40 -9.84
C PRO A 240 7.94 -21.22 -9.61
N PRO A 241 8.37 -20.28 -8.77
CA PRO A 241 9.77 -20.09 -8.48
C PRO A 241 10.32 -21.43 -7.97
N ASN A 242 11.49 -21.80 -8.49
CA ASN A 242 12.25 -22.94 -7.99
C ASN A 242 12.32 -22.82 -6.46
N PRO A 243 12.11 -23.92 -5.70
CA PRO A 243 12.21 -23.86 -4.25
C PRO A 243 13.54 -23.22 -3.90
N ALA A 244 13.45 -22.14 -3.11
CA ALA A 244 14.63 -21.43 -2.63
C ALA A 244 15.57 -22.43 -1.98
N PRO A 245 16.90 -22.30 -2.16
CA PRO A 245 17.84 -23.19 -1.50
C PRO A 245 17.57 -23.16 0.00
N ALA A 246 17.42 -24.34 0.58
CA ALA A 246 17.19 -24.51 2.01
C ALA A 246 18.26 -23.73 2.77
N ILE A 247 17.82 -22.78 3.59
CA ILE A 247 18.71 -22.03 4.49
C ILE A 247 19.37 -23.06 5.40
N PRO A 248 20.71 -23.10 5.49
CA PRO A 248 21.38 -24.01 6.40
C PRO A 248 20.90 -23.76 7.82
N ALA A 249 20.53 -24.82 8.52
CA ALA A 249 20.13 -24.77 9.93
C ALA A 249 21.15 -23.96 10.72
N ALA A 250 20.66 -22.97 11.45
CA ALA A 250 21.48 -22.09 12.26
C ALA A 250 22.39 -22.88 13.19
N ALA A 251 23.68 -22.56 13.16
CA ALA A 251 24.69 -23.07 14.05
C ALA A 251 24.35 -22.81 15.53
N PRO A 252 24.82 -23.67 16.47
CA PRO A 252 24.46 -23.54 17.89
C PRO A 252 25.00 -22.26 18.50
N SER A 253 24.20 -21.70 19.39
CA SER A 253 24.45 -20.62 20.35
C SER A 253 25.91 -20.17 20.52
N ALA A 254 26.20 -19.00 19.93
CA ALA A 254 27.38 -18.20 20.29
C ALA A 254 27.14 -17.48 21.64
N PRO A 255 28.22 -17.08 22.36
CA PRO A 255 28.14 -16.51 23.71
C PRO A 255 27.22 -15.29 23.76
N GLU A 256 26.62 -15.06 24.93
CA GLU A 256 25.62 -14.00 25.24
C GLU A 256 26.07 -12.62 24.70
N ARG A 257 25.76 -12.34 23.45
CA ARG A 257 25.87 -10.98 22.90
C ARG A 257 24.73 -10.15 23.44
N ARG A 258 25.05 -8.94 23.91
CA ARG A 258 24.01 -7.98 24.34
C ARG A 258 22.96 -7.82 23.24
N PRO A 259 21.65 -7.80 23.58
CA PRO A 259 20.61 -7.57 22.61
C PRO A 259 20.84 -6.30 21.79
N ALA A 260 20.57 -6.32 20.50
CA ALA A 260 20.62 -5.12 19.66
C ALA A 260 19.51 -4.14 20.04
N LEU A 261 18.32 -4.67 20.33
CA LEU A 261 17.21 -3.88 20.88
C LEU A 261 16.55 -4.68 22.01
N GLU A 262 16.27 -4.00 23.12
CA GLU A 262 15.53 -4.57 24.23
C GLU A 262 14.45 -3.59 24.71
N VAL A 263 13.23 -4.07 24.78
CA VAL A 263 12.05 -3.35 25.30
C VAL A 263 11.57 -4.08 26.53
N ARG A 264 11.40 -3.36 27.65
CA ARG A 264 10.98 -3.94 28.92
C ARG A 264 9.74 -3.23 29.45
N ASN A 265 8.68 -4.00 29.68
CA ASN A 265 7.42 -3.57 30.28
C ASN A 265 6.90 -2.25 29.71
N LEU A 266 6.86 -2.14 28.38
CA LEU A 266 6.52 -0.90 27.69
C LEU A 266 5.02 -0.64 27.71
N HIS A 267 4.64 0.55 28.18
CA HIS A 267 3.27 1.03 28.18
C HIS A 267 3.17 2.33 27.36
N VAL A 268 2.12 2.43 26.55
CA VAL A 268 1.81 3.64 25.78
C VAL A 268 0.30 3.87 25.83
N ALA A 269 -0.12 5.10 26.13
CA ALA A 269 -1.52 5.49 26.10
C ALA A 269 -1.72 6.78 25.30
N PHE A 270 -2.85 6.88 24.60
CA PHE A 270 -3.29 8.08 23.89
C PHE A 270 -4.55 8.63 24.56
N ARG A 271 -4.44 9.82 25.14
CA ARG A 271 -5.56 10.49 25.83
C ARG A 271 -6.27 9.56 26.86
N GLY A 272 -5.50 8.75 27.56
CA GLY A 272 -6.01 7.80 28.55
C GLY A 272 -6.36 6.41 28.00
N THR A 273 -6.46 6.22 26.70
CA THR A 273 -6.72 4.91 26.08
C THR A 273 -5.40 4.15 25.91
N PRO A 274 -5.23 2.96 26.52
CA PRO A 274 -4.01 2.17 26.36
C PRO A 274 -3.87 1.67 24.93
N ALA A 275 -2.68 1.84 24.35
CA ALA A 275 -2.31 1.33 23.04
C ALA A 275 -1.24 0.22 23.11
N LEU A 276 -0.39 0.26 24.14
CA LEU A 276 0.51 -0.83 24.51
C LEU A 276 0.44 -1.03 26.01
N THR A 277 0.49 -2.29 26.44
CA THR A 277 0.34 -2.66 27.85
C THR A 277 1.32 -3.79 28.22
N GLY A 278 2.45 -3.42 28.83
CA GLY A 278 3.43 -4.37 29.33
C GLY A 278 4.12 -5.15 28.19
N VAL A 279 4.53 -4.48 27.13
CA VAL A 279 5.21 -5.13 25.99
C VAL A 279 6.67 -5.35 26.33
N ASP A 280 7.10 -6.61 26.23
CA ASP A 280 8.49 -7.06 26.27
C ASP A 280 8.93 -7.57 24.92
N LEU A 281 10.15 -7.18 24.47
CA LEU A 281 10.73 -7.58 23.20
C LEU A 281 12.26 -7.61 23.33
N THR A 282 12.89 -8.72 22.97
CA THR A 282 14.35 -8.86 22.91
C THR A 282 14.75 -9.27 21.50
N VAL A 283 15.65 -8.49 20.88
CA VAL A 283 16.12 -8.70 19.51
C VAL A 283 17.63 -8.94 19.53
N ALA A 284 18.05 -10.09 19.03
CA ALA A 284 19.47 -10.44 18.93
C ALA A 284 20.17 -9.62 17.83
N PRO A 285 21.47 -9.32 17.96
CA PRO A 285 22.23 -8.64 16.91
C PRO A 285 22.27 -9.45 15.61
N GLY A 286 22.01 -8.78 14.48
CA GLY A 286 22.01 -9.38 13.16
C GLY A 286 20.83 -10.31 12.87
N SER A 287 19.85 -10.45 13.78
CA SER A 287 18.63 -11.24 13.54
C SER A 287 17.58 -10.46 12.76
N ALA A 288 16.62 -11.18 12.18
CA ALA A 288 15.40 -10.63 11.61
C ALA A 288 14.20 -11.05 12.47
N VAL A 289 13.45 -10.08 12.98
CA VAL A 289 12.27 -10.30 13.83
C VAL A 289 11.03 -9.81 13.12
N GLY A 290 10.04 -10.69 12.95
CA GLY A 290 8.70 -10.34 12.47
C GLY A 290 7.80 -9.84 13.61
N ILE A 291 7.06 -8.76 13.40
CA ILE A 291 5.99 -8.32 14.31
C ILE A 291 4.68 -8.39 13.55
N VAL A 292 3.81 -9.29 13.95
CA VAL A 292 2.52 -9.55 13.31
C VAL A 292 1.35 -9.30 14.26
N GLY A 293 0.15 -9.22 13.73
CA GLY A 293 -1.08 -9.00 14.51
C GLY A 293 -2.11 -8.24 13.71
N VAL A 294 -3.36 -8.25 14.14
CA VAL A 294 -4.48 -7.55 13.50
C VAL A 294 -4.26 -6.04 13.42
N SER A 295 -5.00 -5.36 12.55
CA SER A 295 -4.97 -3.89 12.49
C SER A 295 -5.39 -3.30 13.85
N GLY A 296 -4.65 -2.29 14.33
CA GLY A 296 -4.91 -1.70 15.65
C GLY A 296 -4.28 -2.44 16.83
N SER A 297 -3.60 -3.58 16.65
CA SER A 297 -2.95 -4.32 17.74
C SER A 297 -1.77 -3.61 18.42
N GLY A 298 -1.30 -2.46 17.89
CA GLY A 298 -0.24 -1.67 18.50
C GLY A 298 1.13 -1.73 17.79
N LYS A 299 1.29 -2.47 16.69
CA LYS A 299 2.56 -2.65 15.96
C LYS A 299 3.24 -1.33 15.60
N THR A 300 2.55 -0.46 14.88
CA THR A 300 3.08 0.87 14.50
C THR A 300 3.36 1.74 15.73
N THR A 301 2.56 1.61 16.81
CA THR A 301 2.81 2.32 18.08
C THR A 301 4.11 1.86 18.71
N LEU A 302 4.37 0.54 18.76
CA LEU A 302 5.60 -0.04 19.28
C LEU A 302 6.83 0.52 18.55
N VAL A 303 6.83 0.46 17.22
CA VAL A 303 7.94 0.94 16.40
C VAL A 303 8.15 2.45 16.52
N ARG A 304 7.08 3.25 16.48
CA ARG A 304 7.17 4.71 16.67
C ARG A 304 7.69 5.08 18.06
N THR A 305 7.34 4.30 19.07
CA THR A 305 7.85 4.51 20.43
C THR A 305 9.33 4.11 20.51
N ALA A 306 9.71 2.98 19.90
CA ALA A 306 11.09 2.54 19.87
C ALA A 306 12.01 3.58 19.21
N VAL A 307 11.61 4.20 18.08
CA VAL A 307 12.40 5.26 17.45
C VAL A 307 12.24 6.65 18.11
N GLY A 308 11.38 6.79 19.13
CA GLY A 308 11.18 8.02 19.90
C GLY A 308 10.26 9.06 19.22
N LEU A 309 9.49 8.66 18.21
CA LEU A 309 8.45 9.48 17.59
C LEU A 309 7.18 9.55 18.44
N GLN A 310 6.95 8.53 19.27
CA GLN A 310 5.92 8.46 20.28
C GLN A 310 6.57 8.30 21.66
N ARG A 311 6.06 8.99 22.68
CA ARG A 311 6.55 8.83 24.05
C ARG A 311 5.87 7.64 24.70
N SER A 312 6.63 6.84 25.46
CA SER A 312 6.07 5.84 26.36
C SER A 312 5.49 6.49 27.62
N THR A 313 4.49 5.83 28.19
CA THR A 313 3.94 6.18 29.50
C THR A 313 4.83 5.63 30.61
N SER A 314 5.30 4.39 30.46
CA SER A 314 6.26 3.71 31.35
C SER A 314 7.03 2.62 30.59
N GLY A 315 7.96 1.95 31.25
CA GLY A 315 8.84 0.96 30.67
C GLY A 315 10.13 1.56 30.11
N THR A 316 11.02 0.71 29.63
CA THR A 316 12.37 1.11 29.14
C THR A 316 12.67 0.49 27.79
N ILE A 317 13.48 1.17 27.01
CA ILE A 317 14.01 0.69 25.72
C ILE A 317 15.53 0.88 25.74
N HIS A 318 16.26 -0.18 25.38
CA HIS A 318 17.72 -0.17 25.31
C HIS A 318 18.16 -0.51 23.87
N LEU A 319 19.14 0.22 23.35
CA LEU A 319 19.81 -0.07 22.09
C LEU A 319 21.24 -0.50 22.42
N SER A 320 21.62 -1.72 22.08
CA SER A 320 22.94 -2.31 22.39
C SER A 320 23.33 -2.13 23.87
N GLY A 321 22.35 -2.26 24.78
CA GLY A 321 22.50 -2.08 26.22
C GLY A 321 22.41 -0.63 26.73
N ALA A 322 22.40 0.38 25.85
CA ALA A 322 22.26 1.78 26.22
C ALA A 322 20.78 2.20 26.32
N LEU A 323 20.38 2.74 27.46
CA LEU A 323 19.01 3.23 27.69
C LEU A 323 18.67 4.37 26.72
N LEU A 324 17.56 4.26 26.02
CA LEU A 324 17.03 5.29 25.15
C LEU A 324 16.07 6.22 25.90
N SER A 325 16.21 7.52 25.69
CA SER A 325 15.19 8.47 26.14
C SER A 325 13.85 8.23 25.45
N THR A 326 12.75 8.47 26.16
CA THR A 326 11.37 8.28 25.66
C THR A 326 11.01 9.15 24.45
N GLY A 327 11.76 10.21 24.18
CA GLY A 327 11.55 11.11 23.05
C GLY A 327 12.83 11.43 22.30
N LEU A 328 12.72 11.75 21.00
CA LEU A 328 13.85 12.03 20.10
C LEU A 328 14.81 13.11 20.63
N ARG A 329 14.29 14.14 21.31
CA ARG A 329 15.12 15.27 21.78
C ARG A 329 16.12 14.86 22.87
N GLY A 330 15.81 13.85 23.66
CA GLY A 330 16.69 13.32 24.71
C GLY A 330 17.71 12.29 24.24
N ARG A 331 17.66 11.85 22.98
CA ARG A 331 18.56 10.83 22.44
C ARG A 331 19.82 11.44 21.87
N THR A 332 20.95 10.76 22.10
CA THR A 332 22.23 11.15 21.50
C THR A 332 22.19 11.03 19.96
N ARG A 333 23.19 11.60 19.31
CA ARG A 333 23.31 11.50 17.86
C ARG A 333 23.55 10.05 17.42
N GLU A 334 24.32 9.29 18.19
CA GLU A 334 24.61 7.88 17.93
C GLU A 334 23.37 7.02 18.11
N GLN A 335 22.60 7.21 19.18
CA GLN A 335 21.33 6.51 19.39
C GLN A 335 20.32 6.77 18.27
N ARG A 336 20.24 8.00 17.76
CA ARG A 336 19.38 8.34 16.62
C ARG A 336 19.88 7.75 15.30
N ARG A 337 21.20 7.57 15.16
CA ARG A 337 21.81 6.91 14.02
C ARG A 337 21.57 5.41 14.06
N GLY A 338 21.85 4.79 15.22
CA GLY A 338 21.81 3.33 15.39
C GLY A 338 20.43 2.72 15.20
N LEU A 339 19.35 3.49 15.39
CA LEU A 339 17.98 3.01 15.24
C LEU A 339 17.22 3.82 14.18
N GLN A 340 16.94 3.20 13.04
CA GLN A 340 16.27 3.84 11.90
C GLN A 340 14.92 3.18 11.59
N LEU A 341 14.01 3.98 11.01
CA LEU A 341 12.68 3.55 10.62
C LEU A 341 12.45 3.83 9.13
N VAL A 342 12.01 2.81 8.42
CA VAL A 342 11.38 2.92 7.10
C VAL A 342 9.87 2.79 7.30
N THR A 343 9.12 3.82 6.93
CA THR A 343 7.68 3.90 7.15
C THR A 343 6.91 3.34 5.98
N GLN A 344 5.68 2.91 6.21
CA GLN A 344 4.71 2.42 5.23
C GLN A 344 4.52 3.38 4.04
N ASN A 345 4.46 4.70 4.31
CA ASN A 345 4.32 5.71 3.27
C ASN A 345 5.66 6.42 2.99
N PRO A 346 6.38 6.04 1.91
CA PRO A 346 7.66 6.64 1.57
C PRO A 346 7.53 8.11 1.14
N LEU A 347 6.37 8.55 0.60
CA LEU A 347 6.13 9.95 0.26
C LEU A 347 6.12 10.84 1.51
N GLY A 348 5.54 10.37 2.61
CA GLY A 348 5.56 11.09 3.88
C GLY A 348 6.97 11.20 4.48
N ALA A 349 7.88 10.32 4.08
CA ALA A 349 9.26 10.29 4.55
C ALA A 349 10.22 11.12 3.69
N LEU A 350 9.90 11.35 2.40
CA LEU A 350 10.72 12.09 1.46
C LEU A 350 10.15 13.51 1.26
N ASN A 351 11.02 14.52 1.40
CA ASN A 351 10.58 15.91 1.11
C ASN A 351 10.39 16.06 -0.41
N PRO A 352 9.17 16.37 -0.90
CA PRO A 352 8.88 16.46 -2.33
C PRO A 352 9.65 17.58 -3.05
N SER A 353 10.11 18.60 -2.32
CA SER A 353 10.90 19.72 -2.85
C SER A 353 12.41 19.47 -2.85
N ARG A 354 12.86 18.27 -2.51
CA ARG A 354 14.26 17.90 -2.49
C ARG A 354 14.53 16.71 -3.42
N THR A 355 15.68 16.72 -4.08
CA THR A 355 16.11 15.60 -4.89
C THR A 355 16.39 14.36 -4.05
N VAL A 356 16.37 13.19 -4.69
CA VAL A 356 16.74 11.90 -4.10
C VAL A 356 18.12 11.98 -3.47
N GLY A 357 19.12 12.52 -4.18
CA GLY A 357 20.47 12.68 -3.67
C GLY A 357 20.56 13.58 -2.45
N ALA A 358 19.74 14.63 -2.38
CA ALA A 358 19.66 15.48 -1.20
C ALA A 358 19.02 14.74 0.00
N ALA A 359 18.01 13.89 -0.25
CA ALA A 359 17.33 13.11 0.77
C ALA A 359 18.23 12.01 1.35
N VAL A 360 18.90 11.22 0.51
CA VAL A 360 19.85 10.16 0.92
C VAL A 360 21.11 10.74 1.52
N GLY A 361 21.64 11.84 0.98
CA GLY A 361 22.84 12.49 1.48
C GLY A 361 22.66 13.23 2.82
N ARG A 362 21.43 13.49 3.25
CA ARG A 362 21.18 14.20 4.52
C ARG A 362 21.69 13.45 5.75
N PRO A 363 21.41 12.16 5.97
CA PRO A 363 21.99 11.39 7.08
C PRO A 363 23.51 11.39 7.08
N LEU A 364 24.16 11.26 5.91
CA LEU A 364 25.62 11.28 5.77
C LEU A 364 26.20 12.60 6.31
N ARG A 365 25.62 13.74 5.94
CA ARG A 365 26.03 15.06 6.44
C ARG A 365 25.76 15.24 7.93
N LEU A 366 24.60 14.79 8.40
CA LEU A 366 24.21 14.94 9.80
C LEU A 366 24.99 14.04 10.73
N HIS A 367 25.24 12.79 10.36
CA HIS A 367 25.82 11.81 11.27
C HIS A 367 27.33 11.62 11.09
N ARG A 368 27.87 11.80 9.90
CA ARG A 368 29.26 11.52 9.58
C ARG A 368 30.13 12.74 9.24
N ARG A 369 29.55 13.95 9.11
CA ARG A 369 30.26 15.20 8.75
C ARG A 369 31.20 15.05 7.53
N ARG A 370 30.79 14.27 6.53
CA ARG A 370 31.59 14.03 5.33
C ARG A 370 31.64 15.26 4.43
N ALA A 371 32.71 15.41 3.68
CA ALA A 371 32.86 16.44 2.64
C ALA A 371 31.81 16.24 1.53
N SER A 372 31.42 17.30 0.83
CA SER A 372 30.34 17.22 -0.18
C SER A 372 30.63 16.24 -1.30
N ARG A 373 31.88 16.07 -1.73
CA ARG A 373 32.28 15.11 -2.77
C ARG A 373 32.07 13.67 -2.29
N GLU A 374 32.54 13.33 -1.10
CA GLU A 374 32.36 12.00 -0.51
C GLU A 374 30.87 11.65 -0.29
N VAL A 375 30.05 12.66 0.03
CA VAL A 375 28.60 12.47 0.13
C VAL A 375 28.00 12.08 -1.23
N GLY A 376 28.43 12.69 -2.32
CA GLY A 376 27.95 12.37 -3.67
C GLY A 376 28.27 10.94 -4.09
N GLU A 377 29.53 10.52 -3.91
CA GLU A 377 30.01 9.17 -4.18
C GLU A 377 29.24 8.14 -3.33
N ARG A 378 29.09 8.39 -2.03
CA ARG A 378 28.35 7.48 -1.15
C ARG A 378 26.85 7.41 -1.43
N VAL A 379 26.24 8.49 -1.91
CA VAL A 379 24.86 8.48 -2.39
C VAL A 379 24.70 7.59 -3.62
N ALA A 380 25.64 7.65 -4.57
CA ALA A 380 25.66 6.79 -5.74
C ALA A 380 25.74 5.31 -5.35
N ASP A 381 26.68 4.94 -4.47
CA ASP A 381 26.84 3.59 -3.94
C ASP A 381 25.56 3.08 -3.25
N LEU A 382 24.92 3.93 -2.43
CA LEU A 382 23.69 3.56 -1.72
C LEU A 382 22.51 3.36 -2.66
N LEU A 383 22.43 4.13 -3.75
CA LEU A 383 21.41 3.93 -4.77
C LEU A 383 21.64 2.62 -5.53
N GLU A 384 22.89 2.30 -5.88
CA GLU A 384 23.23 1.02 -6.51
C GLU A 384 22.92 -0.16 -5.59
N GLN A 385 23.24 -0.08 -4.30
CA GLN A 385 22.93 -1.10 -3.30
C GLN A 385 21.44 -1.41 -3.21
N VAL A 386 20.56 -0.42 -3.46
CA VAL A 386 19.11 -0.65 -3.50
C VAL A 386 18.59 -0.88 -4.92
N GLY A 387 19.47 -1.17 -5.88
CA GLY A 387 19.09 -1.48 -7.26
C GLY A 387 18.53 -0.29 -8.05
N LEU A 388 18.99 0.93 -7.73
CA LEU A 388 18.65 2.15 -8.47
C LEU A 388 19.89 2.74 -9.15
N PRO A 389 19.78 3.19 -10.40
CA PRO A 389 20.88 3.88 -11.07
C PRO A 389 21.32 5.14 -10.32
N PRO A 390 22.64 5.45 -10.25
CA PRO A 390 23.16 6.69 -9.61
C PRO A 390 22.54 7.97 -10.15
N ALA A 391 22.18 8.00 -11.43
CA ALA A 391 21.51 9.13 -12.06
C ALA A 391 20.17 9.52 -11.39
N PHE A 392 19.56 8.61 -10.62
CA PHE A 392 18.35 8.91 -9.86
C PHE A 392 18.59 9.93 -8.74
N ALA A 393 19.83 10.18 -8.34
CA ALA A 393 20.17 11.22 -7.37
C ALA A 393 19.66 12.61 -7.78
N ALA A 394 19.55 12.90 -9.08
CA ALA A 394 19.05 14.17 -9.59
C ALA A 394 17.52 14.26 -9.63
N ARG A 395 16.80 13.14 -9.56
CA ARG A 395 15.32 13.08 -9.63
C ARG A 395 14.65 13.55 -8.35
N TYR A 396 13.40 13.95 -8.49
CA TYR A 396 12.52 14.28 -7.37
C TYR A 396 11.61 13.09 -7.02
N PRO A 397 11.10 13.00 -5.78
CA PRO A 397 10.24 11.90 -5.34
C PRO A 397 9.00 11.68 -6.21
N HIS A 398 8.42 12.71 -6.78
CA HIS A 398 7.24 12.62 -7.64
C HIS A 398 7.52 12.00 -9.03
N GLU A 399 8.79 11.95 -9.46
CA GLU A 399 9.23 11.35 -10.72
C GLU A 399 9.49 9.84 -10.60
N LEU A 400 9.33 9.26 -9.39
CA LEU A 400 9.62 7.87 -9.08
C LEU A 400 8.33 7.04 -8.97
N SER A 401 8.42 5.74 -9.32
CA SER A 401 7.37 4.76 -8.99
C SER A 401 7.28 4.50 -7.48
N GLY A 402 6.22 3.82 -7.02
CA GLY A 402 6.05 3.43 -5.60
C GLY A 402 7.26 2.64 -5.08
N GLY A 403 7.64 1.56 -5.79
CA GLY A 403 8.79 0.73 -5.43
C GLY A 403 10.12 1.48 -5.47
N GLN A 404 10.33 2.38 -6.46
CA GLN A 404 11.53 3.21 -6.51
C GLN A 404 11.61 4.17 -5.31
N ARG A 405 10.50 4.78 -4.90
CA ARG A 405 10.43 5.62 -3.69
C ARG A 405 10.76 4.83 -2.43
N GLN A 406 10.27 3.59 -2.35
CA GLN A 406 10.56 2.71 -1.23
C GLN A 406 12.05 2.37 -1.15
N ARG A 407 12.67 2.01 -2.27
CA ARG A 407 14.13 1.80 -2.37
C ARG A 407 14.94 3.02 -1.95
N VAL A 408 14.51 4.23 -2.34
CA VAL A 408 15.12 5.49 -1.88
C VAL A 408 14.96 5.69 -0.37
N ALA A 409 13.80 5.36 0.21
CA ALA A 409 13.59 5.45 1.66
C ALA A 409 14.51 4.47 2.43
N ILE A 410 14.72 3.26 1.91
CA ILE A 410 15.68 2.28 2.44
C ILE A 410 17.11 2.82 2.31
N ALA A 411 17.53 3.30 1.13
CA ALA A 411 18.86 3.90 0.93
C ALA A 411 19.13 5.04 1.91
N ARG A 412 18.12 5.89 2.16
CA ARG A 412 18.23 6.97 3.15
C ARG A 412 18.41 6.46 4.58
N ALA A 413 17.73 5.39 4.97
CA ALA A 413 17.89 4.78 6.29
C ALA A 413 19.27 4.15 6.43
N LEU A 414 19.75 3.43 5.41
CA LEU A 414 21.09 2.82 5.35
C LEU A 414 22.21 3.86 5.35
N ALA A 415 21.98 5.08 4.85
CA ALA A 415 22.95 6.17 4.90
C ALA A 415 23.34 6.56 6.33
N ALA A 416 22.53 6.21 7.32
CA ALA A 416 22.85 6.36 8.74
C ALA A 416 23.75 5.21 9.26
N GLU A 417 23.88 4.09 8.53
CA GLU A 417 24.53 2.84 8.96
C GLU A 417 23.94 2.37 10.30
N PRO A 418 22.65 1.99 10.32
CA PRO A 418 21.95 1.65 11.55
C PRO A 418 22.38 0.28 12.09
N GLU A 419 22.37 0.13 13.42
CA GLU A 419 22.47 -1.15 14.10
C GLU A 419 21.17 -1.93 13.99
N VAL A 420 20.03 -1.20 14.07
CA VAL A 420 18.69 -1.75 13.96
C VAL A 420 17.90 -0.96 12.92
N LEU A 421 17.36 -1.65 11.92
CA LEU A 421 16.48 -1.11 10.91
C LEU A 421 15.07 -1.65 11.12
N MET A 422 14.13 -0.77 11.43
CA MET A 422 12.71 -1.09 11.55
C MET A 422 11.98 -0.78 10.26
N CYS A 423 11.17 -1.71 9.78
CA CYS A 423 10.41 -1.60 8.54
C CYS A 423 8.92 -1.76 8.86
N ASP A 424 8.16 -0.66 8.80
CA ASP A 424 6.73 -0.63 9.13
C ASP A 424 5.90 -0.76 7.86
N GLU A 425 5.38 -1.98 7.58
CA GLU A 425 4.52 -2.33 6.43
C GLU A 425 5.04 -1.83 5.07
N ILE A 426 6.34 -1.96 4.85
CA ILE A 426 7.02 -1.36 3.68
C ILE A 426 6.64 -1.96 2.34
N THR A 427 5.97 -3.12 2.32
CA THR A 427 5.53 -3.82 1.11
C THR A 427 4.04 -3.65 0.84
N SER A 428 3.26 -3.12 1.79
CA SER A 428 1.78 -3.08 1.74
C SER A 428 1.18 -2.29 0.57
N ALA A 429 1.92 -1.33 0.03
CA ALA A 429 1.50 -0.51 -1.11
C ALA A 429 2.23 -0.87 -2.41
N LEU A 430 2.93 -2.00 -2.42
CA LEU A 430 3.69 -2.51 -3.55
C LEU A 430 3.00 -3.76 -4.12
N ASP A 431 3.27 -4.01 -5.37
CA ASP A 431 2.92 -5.27 -6.00
C ASP A 431 3.76 -6.43 -5.39
N PRO A 432 3.27 -7.67 -5.38
CA PRO A 432 3.95 -8.80 -4.77
C PRO A 432 5.40 -8.98 -5.23
N ASP A 433 5.67 -8.88 -6.54
CA ASP A 433 7.03 -9.06 -7.08
C ASP A 433 7.98 -7.97 -6.60
N THR A 434 7.53 -6.70 -6.61
CA THR A 434 8.29 -5.59 -6.03
C THR A 434 8.44 -5.77 -4.52
N GLY A 435 7.41 -6.27 -3.83
CA GLY A 435 7.44 -6.60 -2.41
C GLY A 435 8.53 -7.64 -2.09
N HIS A 436 8.53 -8.76 -2.79
CA HIS A 436 9.56 -9.81 -2.67
C HIS A 436 10.96 -9.26 -2.96
N ALA A 437 11.14 -8.52 -4.06
CA ALA A 437 12.43 -7.93 -4.41
C ALA A 437 12.94 -6.91 -3.35
N ILE A 438 12.06 -6.21 -2.63
CA ILE A 438 12.45 -5.36 -1.50
C ILE A 438 12.89 -6.21 -0.31
N MET A 439 12.22 -7.31 -0.04
CA MET A 439 12.58 -8.20 1.06
C MET A 439 13.87 -8.95 0.80
N ASP A 440 14.11 -9.39 -0.44
CA ASP A 440 15.40 -9.98 -0.86
C ASP A 440 16.53 -8.97 -0.67
N LEU A 441 16.30 -7.73 -1.09
CA LEU A 441 17.25 -6.64 -0.86
C LEU A 441 17.56 -6.44 0.63
N LEU A 442 16.55 -6.46 1.50
CA LEU A 442 16.77 -6.32 2.95
C LEU A 442 17.56 -7.50 3.53
N ALA A 443 17.30 -8.73 3.05
CA ALA A 443 18.05 -9.92 3.44
C ALA A 443 19.53 -9.81 3.04
N GLU A 444 19.82 -9.42 1.78
CA GLU A 444 21.20 -9.15 1.35
C GLU A 444 21.89 -8.06 2.17
N LEU A 445 21.19 -6.96 2.46
CA LEU A 445 21.74 -5.86 3.24
C LEU A 445 22.01 -6.28 4.70
N ARG A 446 21.14 -7.13 5.28
CA ARG A 446 21.37 -7.73 6.59
C ARG A 446 22.67 -8.56 6.61
N GLU A 447 22.83 -9.44 5.63
CA GLU A 447 24.04 -10.28 5.52
C GLU A 447 25.31 -9.46 5.33
N ARG A 448 25.28 -8.45 4.44
CA ARG A 448 26.44 -7.60 4.12
C ARG A 448 26.86 -6.69 5.27
N HIS A 449 25.90 -6.15 6.02
CA HIS A 449 26.16 -5.11 7.02
C HIS A 449 25.99 -5.58 8.46
N GLY A 450 25.52 -6.81 8.69
CA GLY A 450 25.18 -7.31 10.02
C GLY A 450 24.06 -6.54 10.70
N THR A 451 23.24 -5.83 9.93
CA THR A 451 22.14 -4.98 10.44
C THR A 451 21.02 -5.86 10.99
N THR A 452 20.54 -5.55 12.19
CA THR A 452 19.36 -6.22 12.78
C THR A 452 18.10 -5.67 12.12
N LEU A 453 17.20 -6.56 11.69
CA LEU A 453 15.94 -6.19 11.05
C LEU A 453 14.74 -6.41 11.97
N ILE A 454 13.82 -5.46 11.99
CA ILE A 454 12.50 -5.64 12.59
C ILE A 454 11.46 -5.32 11.51
N LEU A 455 10.69 -6.34 11.13
CA LEU A 455 9.77 -6.30 10.01
C LEU A 455 8.33 -6.36 10.52
N ILE A 456 7.54 -5.33 10.21
CA ILE A 456 6.10 -5.36 10.43
C ILE A 456 5.44 -5.63 9.08
N SER A 457 4.62 -6.67 9.02
CA SER A 457 3.80 -6.99 7.86
C SER A 457 2.50 -7.65 8.30
N HIS A 458 1.46 -7.51 7.48
CA HIS A 458 0.26 -8.32 7.53
C HIS A 458 0.34 -9.54 6.60
N ASP A 459 1.35 -9.60 5.75
CA ASP A 459 1.66 -10.75 4.90
C ASP A 459 2.49 -11.76 5.71
N LEU A 460 1.82 -12.81 6.19
CA LEU A 460 2.43 -13.84 7.03
C LEU A 460 3.39 -14.73 6.25
N HIS A 461 3.15 -14.96 4.96
CA HIS A 461 4.06 -15.75 4.13
C HIS A 461 5.40 -15.03 4.00
N LEU A 462 5.36 -13.72 3.80
CA LEU A 462 6.54 -12.89 3.70
C LEU A 462 7.34 -12.85 5.00
N ILE A 463 6.65 -12.84 6.16
CA ILE A 463 7.30 -12.95 7.49
C ILE A 463 7.87 -14.34 7.70
N ALA A 464 7.12 -15.41 7.34
CA ALA A 464 7.58 -16.80 7.48
C ALA A 464 8.91 -17.04 6.77
N ASP A 465 9.06 -16.52 5.55
CA ASP A 465 10.23 -16.74 4.71
C ASP A 465 11.44 -15.87 5.06
N ARG A 466 11.23 -14.74 5.78
CA ARG A 466 12.25 -13.70 5.92
C ARG A 466 12.62 -13.34 7.36
N THR A 467 12.07 -14.04 8.36
CA THR A 467 12.37 -13.74 9.77
C THR A 467 12.79 -14.98 10.55
N ASP A 468 13.74 -14.78 11.48
CA ASP A 468 14.24 -15.84 12.35
C ASP A 468 13.25 -16.12 13.50
N THR A 469 12.65 -15.03 14.03
CA THR A 469 11.68 -15.07 15.12
C THR A 469 10.49 -14.17 14.82
N VAL A 470 9.36 -14.49 15.41
CA VAL A 470 8.13 -13.71 15.28
C VAL A 470 7.56 -13.36 16.64
N VAL A 471 6.92 -12.19 16.72
CA VAL A 471 6.20 -11.69 17.88
C VAL A 471 4.78 -11.33 17.43
N VAL A 472 3.79 -11.93 18.08
CA VAL A 472 2.38 -11.70 17.79
C VAL A 472 1.83 -10.69 18.78
N LEU A 473 1.30 -9.57 18.28
CA LEU A 473 0.65 -8.53 19.08
C LEU A 473 -0.88 -8.62 18.94
N GLU A 474 -1.56 -8.61 20.07
CA GLU A 474 -3.01 -8.45 20.16
C GLU A 474 -3.38 -7.46 21.27
N ALA A 475 -4.28 -6.53 20.98
CA ALA A 475 -4.77 -5.51 21.92
C ALA A 475 -3.66 -4.83 22.76
N GLY A 476 -2.52 -4.53 22.14
CA GLY A 476 -1.39 -3.85 22.78
C GLY A 476 -0.50 -4.74 23.66
N ARG A 477 -0.63 -6.07 23.56
CA ARG A 477 0.16 -7.05 24.31
C ARG A 477 0.85 -8.03 23.39
N VAL A 478 2.00 -8.55 23.79
CA VAL A 478 2.60 -9.73 23.16
C VAL A 478 1.85 -10.94 23.69
N VAL A 479 1.23 -11.70 22.77
CA VAL A 479 0.46 -12.90 23.13
C VAL A 479 1.18 -14.19 22.79
N GLU A 480 2.08 -14.15 21.80
CA GLU A 480 2.93 -15.28 21.43
C GLU A 480 4.24 -14.78 20.82
N SER A 481 5.35 -15.48 21.07
CA SER A 481 6.64 -15.18 20.48
C SER A 481 7.52 -16.42 20.46
N GLY A 482 8.36 -16.54 19.43
CA GLY A 482 9.24 -17.69 19.27
C GLY A 482 9.93 -17.70 17.91
N ARG A 483 10.54 -18.84 17.55
CA ARG A 483 11.03 -19.04 16.18
C ARG A 483 9.86 -18.97 15.21
N THR A 484 10.06 -18.31 14.10
CA THR A 484 8.98 -18.11 13.11
C THR A 484 8.38 -19.43 12.65
N THR A 485 9.22 -20.42 12.37
CA THR A 485 8.78 -21.77 11.99
C THR A 485 7.90 -22.42 13.05
N ASP A 486 8.30 -22.33 14.32
CA ASP A 486 7.62 -23.01 15.43
C ASP A 486 6.26 -22.40 15.68
N VAL A 487 6.20 -21.04 15.75
CA VAL A 487 4.95 -20.28 15.97
C VAL A 487 3.96 -20.48 14.82
N PHE A 488 4.45 -20.55 13.57
CA PHE A 488 3.56 -20.67 12.40
C PHE A 488 3.09 -22.11 12.13
N THR A 489 3.85 -23.13 12.56
CA THR A 489 3.44 -24.53 12.42
C THR A 489 2.62 -25.04 13.60
N ALA A 490 2.84 -24.48 14.81
CA ALA A 490 2.22 -24.95 16.05
C ALA A 490 1.72 -23.76 16.90
N ALA A 491 0.93 -22.87 16.28
CA ALA A 491 0.34 -21.70 16.93
C ALA A 491 -0.46 -22.11 18.18
N GLN A 492 -0.09 -21.59 19.35
CA GLN A 492 -0.72 -21.92 20.62
C GLN A 492 -1.81 -20.92 21.02
N HIS A 493 -1.61 -19.64 20.65
CA HIS A 493 -2.58 -18.59 21.00
C HIS A 493 -3.67 -18.45 19.94
N ALA A 494 -4.93 -18.26 20.39
CA ALA A 494 -6.09 -18.14 19.49
C ALA A 494 -5.94 -17.01 18.46
N ALA A 495 -5.32 -15.89 18.83
CA ALA A 495 -5.04 -14.79 17.92
C ALA A 495 -4.06 -15.19 16.79
N THR A 496 -3.03 -16.01 17.10
CA THR A 496 -2.09 -16.53 16.10
C THR A 496 -2.79 -17.50 15.17
N GLN A 497 -3.61 -18.41 15.70
CA GLN A 497 -4.41 -19.35 14.92
C GLN A 497 -5.38 -18.61 13.98
N SER A 498 -6.05 -17.57 14.48
CA SER A 498 -6.93 -16.74 13.66
C SER A 498 -6.18 -16.00 12.53
N LEU A 499 -4.97 -15.50 12.82
CA LEU A 499 -4.13 -14.86 11.81
C LEU A 499 -3.70 -15.83 10.71
N LEU A 500 -3.40 -17.09 11.08
CA LEU A 500 -2.96 -18.14 10.15
C LEU A 500 -4.13 -18.81 9.40
N GLY A 501 -5.39 -18.46 9.73
CA GLY A 501 -6.58 -19.11 9.16
C GLY A 501 -6.77 -20.57 9.62
N THR A 502 -6.07 -20.99 10.67
CA THR A 502 -6.11 -22.33 11.24
C THR A 502 -7.04 -22.42 12.44
N SER A 503 -8.12 -21.61 12.51
CA SER A 503 -9.11 -21.70 13.58
C SER A 503 -9.62 -23.13 13.66
N ALA A 504 -9.30 -23.82 14.76
CA ALA A 504 -9.82 -25.14 15.03
C ALA A 504 -11.35 -25.07 14.97
N SER A 505 -11.95 -25.88 14.11
CA SER A 505 -13.34 -26.25 14.23
C SER A 505 -13.49 -26.81 15.65
N ALA A 506 -14.09 -26.05 16.55
CA ALA A 506 -14.47 -26.57 17.86
C ALA A 506 -15.45 -27.74 17.65
N PRO A 507 -15.33 -28.82 18.44
CA PRO A 507 -16.17 -30.00 18.33
C PRO A 507 -17.65 -29.71 18.63
#